data_0bc85c5bada7589d3260ea333a4361e1
#
_entry.id   0bc85c5bada7589d3260ea333a4361e1
#
_cell.length_a   1.000
_cell.length_b   1.000
_cell.length_c   1.000
_cell.angle_alpha   90.00
_cell.angle_beta   90.00
_cell.angle_gamma   90.00
#
_symmetry.space_group_name_H-M   'P 1'
#
loop_
_entity.id
_entity.type
_entity.pdbx_description
1 polymer ?
#
loop_
_entity_poly.entity_id
_entity_poly.type
_entity_poly.pdbx_seq_one_letter_code
_entity_poly.pdbx_strand_id
1 'polypeptide(L)'
;MKKVFSIITFLFYVALAQAQIPVFYESFNQCSGKTGWSGNLGENEPIFDNPGWSKTPEDPDGLVFAGNQCIRLGNTSSSKVTLKTPSINLKGSGFLIFKAGAWNTKSEKVNINIAIKGARIIPNQQIDEFGNITLIRGKFTVYKMQFETIEDSEDNIQISFAAIAPKINRFFLDEVEVYSTLPINISQLGYSTLATKLPYQLPEGITAYKVTENEDRSNIKIVALDRQIIPAETGVLLKGEKGSYNANFVVNEGSAITDNILRIQLTAGIVTPEPNNQIYVLNTGPNGPGFYWQVEGGTSANVGAGRCYLNINIPADQAAQGLNLNEGIISTISEMQSITKPTETYDLAGRRVQNWGRGLYIVNGKKVIR
;
A
#
# COMPACT_ATOMS: atom_id res chain seq x y z
N MET A 1 -34.95 34.66 29.30
CA MET A 1 -34.53 33.25 29.13
C MET A 1 -33.13 33.22 28.50
N LYS A 2 -32.12 32.93 29.32
CA LYS A 2 -30.71 32.84 28.85
C LYS A 2 -30.52 31.48 28.20
N LYS A 3 -30.23 31.45 26.89
CA LYS A 3 -29.81 30.23 26.19
C LYS A 3 -28.38 29.89 26.63
N VAL A 4 -28.25 28.80 27.38
CA VAL A 4 -26.95 28.22 27.72
C VAL A 4 -26.46 27.50 26.47
N PHE A 5 -25.46 28.06 25.80
CA PHE A 5 -24.71 27.36 24.77
C PHE A 5 -23.77 26.34 25.45
N SER A 6 -24.11 25.07 25.33
CA SER A 6 -23.23 24.00 25.75
C SER A 6 -22.15 23.87 24.69
N ILE A 7 -20.94 24.34 25.00
CA ILE A 7 -19.74 24.12 24.20
C ILE A 7 -19.33 22.67 24.46
N ILE A 8 -19.66 21.77 23.53
CA ILE A 8 -19.14 20.40 23.51
C ILE A 8 -17.71 20.52 23.02
N THR A 9 -16.75 20.46 23.95
CA THR A 9 -15.33 20.38 23.66
C THR A 9 -15.06 19.00 23.05
N PHE A 10 -14.96 18.91 21.73
CA PHE A 10 -14.50 17.71 21.04
C PHE A 10 -13.01 17.52 21.33
N LEU A 11 -12.69 16.58 22.19
CA LEU A 11 -11.35 16.06 22.34
C LEU A 11 -10.99 15.27 21.05
N PHE A 12 -10.32 15.94 20.14
CA PHE A 12 -9.70 15.30 18.99
C PHE A 12 -8.58 14.37 19.47
N TYR A 13 -8.85 13.10 19.59
CA TYR A 13 -7.81 12.10 19.49
C TYR A 13 -7.35 12.11 18.02
N VAL A 14 -6.39 12.95 17.71
CA VAL A 14 -5.57 12.79 16.52
C VAL A 14 -4.75 11.51 16.76
N ALA A 15 -5.32 10.36 16.43
CA ALA A 15 -4.49 9.19 16.17
C ALA A 15 -3.54 9.63 15.06
N LEU A 16 -2.29 9.89 15.40
CA LEU A 16 -1.21 10.12 14.46
C LEU A 16 -1.20 8.91 13.53
N ALA A 17 -1.92 9.01 12.42
CA ALA A 17 -1.67 8.16 11.28
C ALA A 17 -0.25 8.54 10.87
N GLN A 18 0.71 7.70 11.24
CA GLN A 18 2.07 7.88 10.79
C GLN A 18 2.00 7.76 9.27
N ALA A 19 2.34 8.87 8.59
CA ALA A 19 2.70 8.77 7.19
C ALA A 19 3.67 7.60 7.07
N GLN A 20 3.58 6.90 5.96
CA GLN A 20 4.46 5.80 5.59
C GLN A 20 5.92 6.30 5.56
N ILE A 21 6.57 6.31 6.72
CA ILE A 21 7.95 6.74 6.86
C ILE A 21 8.81 5.48 6.81
N PRO A 22 9.78 5.39 5.91
CA PRO A 22 10.74 4.30 5.91
C PRO A 22 11.49 4.28 7.25
N VAL A 23 11.76 3.09 7.78
CA VAL A 23 12.61 2.91 8.98
C VAL A 23 14.07 3.20 8.67
N PHE A 24 14.43 3.18 7.38
CA PHE A 24 15.73 3.60 6.87
C PHE A 24 15.56 4.20 5.48
N TYR A 25 16.19 5.34 5.25
CA TYR A 25 16.23 6.02 3.95
C TYR A 25 17.62 6.61 3.70
N GLU A 26 18.19 6.29 2.55
CA GLU A 26 19.44 6.85 2.03
C GLU A 26 19.18 7.40 0.64
N SER A 27 19.26 8.71 0.51
CA SER A 27 18.97 9.38 -0.77
C SER A 27 20.17 9.53 -1.68
N PHE A 28 21.38 9.46 -1.13
CA PHE A 28 22.65 9.82 -1.80
C PHE A 28 22.69 11.22 -2.44
N ASN A 29 21.71 12.07 -2.16
CA ASN A 29 21.57 13.39 -2.77
C ASN A 29 22.74 14.34 -2.47
N GLN A 30 23.52 14.08 -1.41
CA GLN A 30 24.73 14.82 -1.06
C GLN A 30 25.95 14.41 -1.90
N CYS A 31 25.87 13.29 -2.62
CA CYS A 31 26.94 12.84 -3.50
C CYS A 31 27.10 13.79 -4.69
N SER A 32 28.33 14.23 -4.91
CA SER A 32 28.69 15.13 -6.01
C SER A 32 29.73 14.45 -6.90
N GLY A 33 29.31 14.08 -8.10
CA GLY A 33 30.13 13.48 -9.12
C GLY A 33 29.65 13.87 -10.51
N LYS A 34 30.33 13.34 -11.54
CA LYS A 34 29.90 13.57 -12.92
C LYS A 34 28.66 12.76 -13.25
N THR A 35 27.80 13.33 -14.07
CA THR A 35 26.62 12.65 -14.62
C THR A 35 27.03 11.70 -15.73
N GLY A 36 26.24 10.63 -15.93
CA GLY A 36 26.39 9.71 -17.04
C GLY A 36 26.52 8.26 -16.60
N TRP A 37 26.53 7.38 -17.60
CA TRP A 37 26.53 5.92 -17.44
C TRP A 37 27.76 5.26 -18.09
N SER A 38 28.69 6.07 -18.58
CA SER A 38 29.91 5.62 -19.27
C SER A 38 30.99 6.69 -19.21
N GLY A 39 32.23 6.33 -19.52
CA GLY A 39 33.37 7.23 -19.52
C GLY A 39 33.99 7.44 -18.13
N ASN A 40 34.80 8.49 -17.97
CA ASN A 40 35.41 8.82 -16.69
C ASN A 40 34.46 9.72 -15.88
N LEU A 41 33.86 9.15 -14.84
CA LEU A 41 32.92 9.88 -13.96
C LEU A 41 33.60 10.51 -12.74
N GLY A 42 34.92 10.43 -12.62
CA GLY A 42 35.66 10.84 -11.43
C GLY A 42 35.65 9.74 -10.35
N GLU A 43 36.35 10.02 -9.28
CA GLU A 43 36.59 9.11 -8.16
C GLU A 43 36.40 9.80 -6.82
N ASN A 44 35.39 10.70 -6.74
CA ASN A 44 35.06 11.39 -5.49
C ASN A 44 34.53 10.39 -4.45
N GLU A 45 34.88 10.61 -3.19
CA GLU A 45 34.32 9.84 -2.09
C GLU A 45 32.80 10.09 -1.96
N PRO A 46 32.01 9.05 -1.68
CA PRO A 46 30.59 9.20 -1.46
C PRO A 46 30.29 9.90 -0.12
N ILE A 47 29.21 10.65 -0.07
CA ILE A 47 28.65 11.23 1.12
C ILE A 47 27.32 10.53 1.38
N PHE A 48 27.18 9.93 2.56
CA PHE A 48 25.97 9.22 2.99
C PHE A 48 25.15 10.11 3.91
N ASP A 49 23.81 10.03 3.78
CA ASP A 49 22.87 10.71 4.68
C ASP A 49 22.91 10.06 6.07
N ASN A 50 23.16 8.74 6.11
CA ASN A 50 23.21 7.97 7.34
C ASN A 50 24.64 7.50 7.62
N PRO A 51 25.17 7.72 8.83
CA PRO A 51 26.48 7.21 9.21
C PRO A 51 26.45 5.68 9.39
N GLY A 52 27.61 5.03 9.25
CA GLY A 52 27.75 3.59 9.53
C GLY A 52 27.67 2.68 8.34
N TRP A 53 27.59 3.20 7.11
CA TRP A 53 27.85 2.39 5.92
C TRP A 53 29.25 1.78 5.95
N SER A 54 29.38 0.54 5.50
CA SER A 54 30.65 -0.17 5.48
C SER A 54 30.90 -0.86 4.15
N LYS A 55 32.19 -1.06 3.82
CA LYS A 55 32.64 -1.72 2.58
C LYS A 55 33.42 -2.99 2.95
N THR A 56 33.29 -4.03 2.12
CA THR A 56 34.08 -5.26 2.27
C THR A 56 34.61 -5.68 0.88
N PRO A 57 35.93 -5.87 0.68
CA PRO A 57 36.97 -5.63 1.66
C PRO A 57 37.04 -4.15 2.07
N GLU A 58 37.59 -3.90 3.23
CA GLU A 58 38.00 -2.55 3.64
C GLU A 58 39.17 -2.13 2.77
N ASP A 59 38.87 -1.47 1.66
CA ASP A 59 39.88 -0.98 0.72
C ASP A 59 39.93 0.55 0.81
N PRO A 60 41.06 1.14 1.25
CA PRO A 60 41.20 2.58 1.30
C PRO A 60 41.11 3.27 -0.08
N ASP A 61 41.42 2.55 -1.17
CA ASP A 61 41.38 3.05 -2.54
C ASP A 61 39.99 2.89 -3.20
N GLY A 62 39.01 2.51 -2.43
CA GLY A 62 37.59 2.59 -2.72
C GLY A 62 37.13 2.11 -4.08
N LEU A 63 36.25 1.11 -4.04
CA LEU A 63 35.46 0.70 -5.18
C LEU A 63 34.03 1.28 -5.12
N VAL A 64 33.80 2.25 -4.23
CA VAL A 64 32.54 2.98 -4.09
C VAL A 64 32.82 4.46 -4.28
N PHE A 65 32.19 5.05 -5.26
CA PHE A 65 32.45 6.42 -5.70
C PHE A 65 31.17 7.24 -5.73
N ALA A 66 31.25 8.54 -5.46
CA ALA A 66 30.15 9.45 -5.67
C ALA A 66 29.85 9.60 -7.17
N GLY A 67 28.59 9.41 -7.53
CA GLY A 67 28.00 9.87 -8.77
C GLY A 67 27.28 11.21 -8.56
N ASN A 68 26.51 11.66 -9.55
CA ASN A 68 25.64 12.82 -9.38
C ASN A 68 24.36 12.39 -8.66
N GLN A 69 24.26 12.70 -7.37
CA GLN A 69 23.15 12.31 -6.49
C GLN A 69 22.91 10.78 -6.45
N CYS A 70 23.98 10.00 -6.54
CA CYS A 70 23.94 8.53 -6.45
C CYS A 70 25.36 8.03 -6.12
N ILE A 71 25.51 6.74 -5.94
CA ILE A 71 26.81 6.09 -5.83
C ILE A 71 27.06 5.10 -6.97
N ARG A 72 28.34 4.86 -7.28
CA ARG A 72 28.80 3.84 -8.22
C ARG A 72 29.65 2.82 -7.49
N LEU A 73 29.39 1.55 -7.71
CA LEU A 73 30.18 0.44 -7.21
C LEU A 73 31.01 -0.17 -8.34
N GLY A 74 32.28 -0.41 -8.03
CA GLY A 74 33.26 -0.98 -8.97
C GLY A 74 33.93 0.02 -9.90
N ASN A 75 35.10 -0.35 -10.40
CA ASN A 75 35.86 0.36 -11.40
C ASN A 75 36.21 -0.56 -12.59
N THR A 76 37.05 -0.12 -13.50
CA THR A 76 37.47 -0.91 -14.69
C THR A 76 38.27 -2.16 -14.34
N SER A 77 39.00 -2.15 -13.24
CA SER A 77 39.90 -3.21 -12.81
C SER A 77 39.25 -4.21 -11.86
N SER A 78 38.31 -3.77 -11.05
CA SER A 78 37.66 -4.60 -10.06
C SER A 78 36.20 -4.17 -9.81
N SER A 79 35.34 -5.15 -9.57
CA SER A 79 33.98 -4.97 -9.06
C SER A 79 33.79 -5.71 -7.72
N LYS A 80 34.88 -6.18 -7.11
CA LYS A 80 34.85 -6.94 -5.84
C LYS A 80 34.65 -6.00 -4.65
N VAL A 81 33.46 -5.45 -4.55
CA VAL A 81 33.06 -4.65 -3.37
C VAL A 81 31.66 -5.05 -2.96
N THR A 82 31.47 -5.20 -1.67
CA THR A 82 30.15 -5.29 -1.04
C THR A 82 29.94 -4.06 -0.19
N LEU A 83 28.94 -3.29 -0.53
CA LEU A 83 28.50 -2.14 0.27
C LEU A 83 27.39 -2.60 1.19
N LYS A 84 27.48 -2.22 2.47
CA LYS A 84 26.54 -2.62 3.51
C LYS A 84 25.92 -1.40 4.18
N THR A 85 24.62 -1.43 4.40
CA THR A 85 23.93 -0.41 5.20
C THR A 85 24.45 -0.38 6.63
N PRO A 86 24.20 0.69 7.39
CA PRO A 86 24.17 0.60 8.83
C PRO A 86 23.24 -0.53 9.32
N SER A 87 23.36 -0.90 10.58
CA SER A 87 22.39 -1.78 11.24
C SER A 87 21.03 -1.10 11.31
N ILE A 88 19.98 -1.76 10.85
CA ILE A 88 18.61 -1.24 10.78
C ILE A 88 17.76 -2.02 11.79
N ASN A 89 17.16 -1.32 12.74
CA ASN A 89 16.25 -1.94 13.70
C ASN A 89 14.93 -2.27 13.01
N LEU A 90 14.71 -3.55 12.72
CA LEU A 90 13.49 -4.05 12.09
C LEU A 90 13.25 -5.50 12.52
N LYS A 91 12.03 -5.79 12.95
CA LYS A 91 11.54 -7.11 13.31
C LYS A 91 10.29 -7.46 12.51
N GLY A 92 10.17 -8.73 12.12
CA GLY A 92 9.05 -9.23 11.34
C GLY A 92 9.24 -8.97 9.84
N SER A 93 8.16 -8.65 9.16
CA SER A 93 8.18 -8.41 7.70
C SER A 93 8.77 -7.05 7.38
N GLY A 94 9.57 -7.01 6.33
CA GLY A 94 10.14 -5.78 5.79
C GLY A 94 9.97 -5.67 4.29
N PHE A 95 10.13 -4.44 3.79
CA PHE A 95 10.02 -4.12 2.38
C PHE A 95 11.14 -3.16 1.99
N LEU A 96 11.96 -3.58 1.03
CA LEU A 96 13.08 -2.79 0.50
C LEU A 96 12.72 -2.27 -0.88
N ILE A 97 12.98 -0.98 -1.10
CA ILE A 97 12.93 -0.32 -2.40
C ILE A 97 14.27 0.34 -2.63
N PHE A 98 14.79 0.25 -3.84
CA PHE A 98 15.98 0.98 -4.26
C PHE A 98 15.99 1.18 -5.77
N LYS A 99 16.75 2.16 -6.22
CA LYS A 99 17.05 2.36 -7.64
C LYS A 99 18.43 1.85 -7.94
N ALA A 100 18.57 1.09 -9.02
CA ALA A 100 19.86 0.65 -9.50
C ALA A 100 19.90 0.57 -11.02
N GLY A 101 21.12 0.63 -11.58
CA GLY A 101 21.33 0.47 -13.01
C GLY A 101 22.78 0.07 -13.30
N ALA A 102 22.97 -0.73 -14.33
CA ALA A 102 24.32 -1.15 -14.73
C ALA A 102 25.03 -0.11 -15.60
N TRP A 103 26.35 -0.10 -15.54
CA TRP A 103 27.20 0.69 -16.43
C TRP A 103 26.87 0.45 -17.90
N ASN A 104 26.88 1.50 -18.72
CA ASN A 104 26.38 1.44 -20.10
C ASN A 104 27.45 1.05 -21.11
N THR A 105 28.01 -0.15 -20.99
CA THR A 105 28.85 -0.75 -22.04
C THR A 105 28.41 -2.17 -22.35
N LYS A 106 28.53 -2.61 -23.59
CA LYS A 106 28.08 -3.96 -24.04
C LYS A 106 28.74 -5.09 -23.26
N SER A 107 30.00 -4.94 -22.87
CA SER A 107 30.77 -5.94 -22.13
C SER A 107 30.44 -6.02 -20.66
N GLU A 108 29.74 -5.00 -20.10
CA GLU A 108 29.43 -4.96 -18.67
C GLU A 108 28.51 -6.10 -18.28
N LYS A 109 28.82 -6.77 -17.18
CA LYS A 109 27.91 -7.68 -16.50
C LYS A 109 26.82 -6.87 -15.81
N VAL A 110 25.63 -7.47 -15.69
CA VAL A 110 24.45 -6.74 -15.18
C VAL A 110 23.85 -7.36 -13.94
N ASN A 111 24.39 -8.47 -13.47
CA ASN A 111 23.84 -9.18 -12.32
C ASN A 111 24.52 -8.72 -11.04
N ILE A 112 23.70 -8.36 -10.06
CA ILE A 112 24.14 -8.04 -8.70
C ILE A 112 23.41 -8.93 -7.71
N ASN A 113 23.94 -9.00 -6.49
CA ASN A 113 23.35 -9.72 -5.39
C ASN A 113 22.97 -8.75 -4.26
N ILE A 114 21.81 -8.95 -3.72
CA ILE A 114 21.32 -8.30 -2.50
C ILE A 114 21.24 -9.37 -1.42
N ALA A 115 21.92 -9.17 -0.31
CA ALA A 115 21.81 -10.05 0.85
C ALA A 115 21.34 -9.27 2.07
N ILE A 116 20.52 -9.89 2.90
CA ILE A 116 20.02 -9.29 4.13
C ILE A 116 20.43 -10.18 5.30
N LYS A 117 21.42 -9.72 6.06
CA LYS A 117 21.79 -10.39 7.30
C LYS A 117 20.62 -10.29 8.27
N GLY A 118 20.24 -11.41 8.90
CA GLY A 118 19.14 -11.46 9.85
C GLY A 118 17.74 -11.63 9.23
N ALA A 119 17.64 -11.77 7.90
CA ALA A 119 16.36 -11.95 7.23
C ALA A 119 16.44 -12.90 6.02
N ARG A 120 15.30 -13.44 5.65
CA ARG A 120 15.08 -14.25 4.45
C ARG A 120 14.35 -13.42 3.40
N ILE A 121 14.86 -13.45 2.17
CA ILE A 121 14.23 -12.80 1.02
C ILE A 121 13.02 -13.62 0.57
N ILE A 122 11.93 -12.93 0.25
CA ILE A 122 10.76 -13.49 -0.42
C ILE A 122 10.92 -13.21 -1.92
N PRO A 123 11.11 -14.25 -2.77
CA PRO A 123 11.38 -14.06 -4.18
C PRO A 123 10.19 -13.48 -4.94
N ASN A 124 10.46 -12.79 -6.04
CA ASN A 124 9.46 -12.25 -6.95
C ASN A 124 10.00 -12.25 -8.40
N GLN A 125 9.31 -11.60 -9.34
CA GLN A 125 9.72 -11.57 -10.74
C GLN A 125 11.06 -10.84 -10.99
N GLN A 126 11.50 -9.97 -10.10
CA GLN A 126 12.74 -9.18 -10.24
C GLN A 126 13.92 -9.78 -9.48
N ILE A 127 13.67 -10.58 -8.46
CA ILE A 127 14.67 -11.08 -7.53
C ILE A 127 14.40 -12.54 -7.16
N ASP A 128 15.44 -13.36 -7.16
CA ASP A 128 15.36 -14.75 -6.74
C ASP A 128 15.52 -14.91 -5.21
N GLU A 129 15.38 -16.12 -4.71
CA GLU A 129 15.53 -16.47 -3.28
C GLU A 129 16.93 -16.23 -2.73
N PHE A 130 17.95 -16.15 -3.61
CA PHE A 130 19.34 -15.86 -3.27
C PHE A 130 19.66 -14.37 -3.32
N GLY A 131 18.70 -13.53 -3.72
CA GLY A 131 18.87 -12.09 -3.84
C GLY A 131 19.53 -11.63 -5.13
N ASN A 132 19.57 -12.46 -6.16
CA ASN A 132 20.14 -12.07 -7.44
C ASN A 132 19.12 -11.28 -8.26
N ILE A 133 19.60 -10.18 -8.84
CA ILE A 133 18.82 -9.33 -9.74
C ILE A 133 19.60 -9.01 -11.00
N THR A 134 18.89 -8.77 -12.09
CA THR A 134 19.44 -8.33 -13.36
C THR A 134 19.14 -6.86 -13.58
N LEU A 135 20.17 -6.03 -13.68
CA LEU A 135 20.07 -4.59 -13.91
C LEU A 135 19.91 -4.24 -15.37
N ILE A 136 19.33 -3.08 -15.64
CA ILE A 136 19.28 -2.47 -16.97
C ILE A 136 20.50 -1.55 -17.14
N ARG A 137 21.17 -1.62 -18.31
CA ARG A 137 22.31 -0.75 -18.64
C ARG A 137 21.84 0.68 -18.90
N GLY A 138 22.59 1.64 -18.36
CA GLY A 138 22.40 3.06 -18.65
C GLY A 138 21.10 3.66 -18.17
N LYS A 139 20.42 3.00 -17.23
CA LYS A 139 19.11 3.43 -16.73
C LYS A 139 18.92 2.99 -15.28
N PHE A 140 18.46 3.91 -14.44
CA PHE A 140 17.89 3.55 -13.14
C PHE A 140 16.56 2.84 -13.30
N THR A 141 16.41 1.75 -12.58
CA THR A 141 15.19 0.97 -12.46
C THR A 141 14.88 0.81 -10.98
N VAL A 142 13.62 0.93 -10.61
CA VAL A 142 13.16 0.67 -9.25
C VAL A 142 13.04 -0.84 -9.05
N TYR A 143 13.68 -1.33 -8.01
CA TYR A 143 13.59 -2.72 -7.55
C TYR A 143 12.87 -2.74 -6.22
N LYS A 144 11.98 -3.72 -6.06
CA LYS A 144 11.17 -3.90 -4.85
C LYS A 144 11.31 -5.33 -4.38
N MET A 145 11.48 -5.53 -3.08
CA MET A 145 11.56 -6.86 -2.49
C MET A 145 10.93 -6.91 -1.10
N GLN A 146 10.32 -8.04 -0.79
CA GLN A 146 9.87 -8.39 0.54
C GLN A 146 10.88 -9.28 1.22
N PHE A 147 10.98 -9.19 2.53
CA PHE A 147 11.79 -10.08 3.35
C PHE A 147 11.14 -10.27 4.73
N GLU A 148 11.54 -11.33 5.41
CA GLU A 148 11.11 -11.63 6.79
C GLU A 148 12.33 -11.86 7.65
N THR A 149 12.34 -11.25 8.84
CA THR A 149 13.42 -11.51 9.81
C THR A 149 13.36 -12.95 10.32
N ILE A 150 14.53 -13.51 10.61
CA ILE A 150 14.64 -14.85 11.17
C ILE A 150 14.41 -14.73 12.68
N GLU A 151 13.59 -15.60 13.29
CA GLU A 151 13.15 -15.50 14.69
C GLU A 151 14.29 -15.42 15.73
N ASP A 152 15.41 -16.08 15.46
CA ASP A 152 16.60 -16.08 16.34
C ASP A 152 17.61 -14.98 16.00
N SER A 153 17.29 -14.08 15.07
CA SER A 153 18.16 -12.94 14.77
C SER A 153 17.99 -11.84 15.82
N GLU A 154 19.09 -11.14 16.12
CA GLU A 154 19.00 -9.84 16.80
C GLU A 154 17.98 -8.97 16.07
N ASP A 155 17.26 -8.09 16.78
CA ASP A 155 16.22 -7.21 16.20
C ASP A 155 16.76 -6.20 15.16
N ASN A 156 17.88 -6.55 14.50
CA ASN A 156 18.60 -5.73 13.56
C ASN A 156 18.91 -6.49 12.26
N ILE A 157 18.66 -5.86 11.16
CA ILE A 157 19.06 -6.33 9.84
C ILE A 157 20.20 -5.48 9.29
N GLN A 158 20.95 -6.02 8.33
CA GLN A 158 21.92 -5.27 7.53
C GLN A 158 21.82 -5.71 6.07
N ILE A 159 21.62 -4.76 5.16
CA ILE A 159 21.46 -5.01 3.72
C ILE A 159 22.78 -4.81 3.03
N SER A 160 23.11 -5.74 2.14
CA SER A 160 24.34 -5.73 1.36
C SER A 160 24.04 -5.66 -0.13
N PHE A 161 24.81 -4.86 -0.86
CA PHE A 161 24.76 -4.72 -2.32
C PHE A 161 26.12 -5.10 -2.89
N ALA A 162 26.16 -6.10 -3.78
CA ALA A 162 27.40 -6.61 -4.34
C ALA A 162 27.28 -6.96 -5.82
N ALA A 163 28.32 -6.73 -6.60
CA ALA A 163 28.45 -7.28 -7.94
C ALA A 163 28.71 -8.80 -7.87
N ILE A 164 28.04 -9.58 -8.71
CA ILE A 164 28.28 -11.04 -8.77
C ILE A 164 29.61 -11.35 -9.45
N ALA A 165 29.91 -10.66 -10.55
CA ALA A 165 31.17 -10.87 -11.24
C ALA A 165 32.29 -10.01 -10.65
N PRO A 166 33.53 -10.55 -10.51
CA PRO A 166 34.63 -9.83 -9.88
C PRO A 166 35.19 -8.67 -10.69
N LYS A 167 34.86 -8.61 -11.99
CA LYS A 167 35.30 -7.57 -12.93
C LYS A 167 34.18 -7.25 -13.92
N ILE A 168 34.18 -6.03 -14.45
CA ILE A 168 33.27 -5.61 -15.51
C ILE A 168 31.80 -5.80 -15.05
N ASN A 169 31.52 -5.38 -13.81
CA ASN A 169 30.18 -5.48 -13.21
C ASN A 169 29.90 -4.23 -12.37
N ARG A 170 30.17 -3.06 -12.96
CA ARG A 170 29.91 -1.76 -12.32
C ARG A 170 28.43 -1.46 -12.33
N PHE A 171 27.94 -0.93 -11.23
CA PHE A 171 26.55 -0.50 -11.14
C PHE A 171 26.40 0.76 -10.29
N PHE A 172 25.27 1.41 -10.45
CA PHE A 172 24.86 2.56 -9.69
C PHE A 172 23.76 2.17 -8.72
N LEU A 173 23.75 2.79 -7.56
CA LEU A 173 22.75 2.63 -6.52
C LEU A 173 22.25 4.01 -6.06
N ASP A 174 20.95 4.11 -5.84
CA ASP A 174 20.28 5.35 -5.46
C ASP A 174 18.99 5.03 -4.69
N GLU A 175 18.50 5.97 -3.86
CA GLU A 175 17.20 5.91 -3.19
C GLU A 175 16.95 4.57 -2.48
N VAL A 176 17.70 4.24 -1.44
CA VAL A 176 17.50 3.01 -0.66
C VAL A 176 16.52 3.27 0.47
N GLU A 177 15.37 2.64 0.42
CA GLU A 177 14.29 2.79 1.40
C GLU A 177 13.93 1.43 2.01
N VAL A 178 13.84 1.36 3.32
CA VAL A 178 13.39 0.17 4.05
C VAL A 178 12.16 0.51 4.86
N TYR A 179 11.12 -0.27 4.69
CA TYR A 179 9.86 -0.14 5.42
C TYR A 179 9.63 -1.35 6.31
N SER A 180 9.09 -1.14 7.49
CA SER A 180 8.48 -2.17 8.33
C SER A 180 7.03 -2.43 7.90
N THR A 181 6.28 -3.20 8.69
CA THR A 181 4.84 -3.38 8.50
C THR A 181 4.09 -2.06 8.64
N LEU A 182 2.96 -1.96 7.95
CA LEU A 182 2.03 -0.83 8.00
C LEU A 182 1.05 -1.00 9.16
N PRO A 183 1.09 -0.16 10.20
CA PRO A 183 0.14 -0.24 11.30
C PRO A 183 -1.24 0.25 10.86
N ILE A 184 -2.28 -0.54 11.14
CA ILE A 184 -3.69 -0.23 10.93
C ILE A 184 -4.39 -0.21 12.28
N ASN A 185 -4.92 0.94 12.67
CA ASN A 185 -5.66 1.10 13.92
C ASN A 185 -7.15 1.27 13.63
N ILE A 186 -7.97 0.35 14.13
CA ILE A 186 -9.43 0.43 14.12
C ILE A 186 -9.88 0.91 15.50
N SER A 187 -10.55 2.06 15.53
CA SER A 187 -11.10 2.66 16.74
C SER A 187 -12.41 1.98 17.18
N GLN A 188 -13.05 2.49 18.22
CA GLN A 188 -14.39 2.06 18.61
C GLN A 188 -15.47 2.29 17.55
N LEU A 189 -15.19 3.11 16.53
CA LEU A 189 -16.06 3.28 15.38
C LEU A 189 -16.26 1.99 14.57
N GLY A 190 -15.35 1.03 14.68
CA GLY A 190 -15.30 -0.15 13.82
C GLY A 190 -14.79 0.14 12.41
N TYR A 191 -14.45 1.41 12.11
CA TYR A 191 -14.00 1.86 10.80
C TYR A 191 -12.75 2.75 10.89
N SER A 192 -11.99 2.78 9.80
CA SER A 192 -10.85 3.68 9.58
C SER A 192 -10.71 3.97 8.10
N THR A 193 -10.09 5.07 7.70
CA THR A 193 -9.67 5.27 6.30
C THR A 193 -8.19 5.08 6.17
N LEU A 194 -7.73 4.60 5.01
CA LEU A 194 -6.32 4.38 4.74
C LEU A 194 -5.99 4.66 3.27
N ALA A 195 -4.86 5.32 3.07
CA ALA A 195 -4.19 5.46 1.77
C ALA A 195 -2.69 5.38 1.97
N THR A 196 -1.99 4.76 1.04
CA THR A 196 -0.54 4.50 1.13
C THR A 196 0.15 4.75 -0.20
N LYS A 197 1.45 5.08 -0.17
CA LYS A 197 2.29 5.20 -1.38
C LYS A 197 2.67 3.85 -1.98
N LEU A 198 2.52 2.78 -1.22
CA LEU A 198 2.91 1.43 -1.61
C LEU A 198 1.72 0.50 -1.53
N PRO A 199 1.64 -0.52 -2.39
CA PRO A 199 0.61 -1.54 -2.28
C PRO A 199 0.83 -2.40 -1.03
N TYR A 200 -0.26 -2.83 -0.42
CA TYR A 200 -0.20 -3.64 0.80
C TYR A 200 -1.25 -4.74 0.82
N GLN A 201 -0.95 -5.79 1.55
CA GLN A 201 -1.87 -6.89 1.80
C GLN A 201 -2.67 -6.62 3.07
N LEU A 202 -3.99 -6.76 2.99
CA LEU A 202 -4.87 -6.63 4.15
C LEU A 202 -4.57 -7.72 5.18
N PRO A 203 -4.45 -7.38 6.46
CA PRO A 203 -4.35 -8.37 7.51
C PRO A 203 -5.69 -9.08 7.73
N GLU A 204 -5.64 -10.26 8.33
CA GLU A 204 -6.83 -11.00 8.74
C GLU A 204 -7.72 -10.17 9.67
N GLY A 205 -9.03 -10.31 9.55
CA GLY A 205 -10.02 -9.57 10.34
C GLY A 205 -10.33 -8.16 9.84
N ILE A 206 -9.66 -7.68 8.77
CA ILE A 206 -9.93 -6.38 8.15
C ILE A 206 -10.57 -6.58 6.77
N THR A 207 -11.69 -5.90 6.56
CA THR A 207 -12.34 -5.80 5.25
C THR A 207 -12.17 -4.38 4.71
N ALA A 208 -11.77 -4.26 3.45
CA ALA A 208 -11.69 -2.97 2.78
C ALA A 208 -12.93 -2.72 1.92
N TYR A 209 -13.34 -1.45 1.86
CA TYR A 209 -14.47 -0.99 1.08
C TYR A 209 -14.04 0.17 0.19
N LYS A 210 -14.57 0.23 -1.01
CA LYS A 210 -14.67 1.46 -1.79
C LYS A 210 -15.92 2.22 -1.39
N VAL A 211 -15.89 3.53 -1.58
CA VAL A 211 -17.05 4.41 -1.36
C VAL A 211 -17.55 4.90 -2.71
N THR A 212 -18.84 4.78 -2.94
CA THR A 212 -19.49 5.26 -4.16
C THR A 212 -20.60 6.25 -3.80
N GLU A 213 -20.93 7.13 -4.76
CA GLU A 213 -22.10 7.98 -4.61
C GLU A 213 -23.36 7.13 -4.55
N ASN A 214 -24.32 7.58 -3.77
CA ASN A 214 -25.68 7.03 -3.75
C ASN A 214 -26.64 8.02 -4.42
N GLU A 215 -27.70 7.52 -5.03
CA GLU A 215 -28.78 8.35 -5.57
C GLU A 215 -29.43 9.22 -4.50
N ASP A 216 -29.49 8.71 -3.27
CA ASP A 216 -29.85 9.47 -2.07
C ASP A 216 -28.64 10.24 -1.54
N ARG A 217 -28.65 11.56 -1.75
CA ARG A 217 -27.56 12.48 -1.36
C ARG A 217 -27.30 12.60 0.15
N SER A 218 -28.15 11.99 0.98
CA SER A 218 -27.96 11.93 2.45
C SER A 218 -27.10 10.76 2.91
N ASN A 219 -26.82 9.81 2.01
CA ASN A 219 -26.08 8.60 2.31
C ASN A 219 -25.01 8.34 1.24
N ILE A 220 -23.98 7.60 1.63
CA ILE A 220 -22.98 7.04 0.73
C ILE A 220 -23.08 5.51 0.76
N LYS A 221 -22.89 4.91 -0.39
CA LYS A 221 -22.82 3.46 -0.53
C LYS A 221 -21.40 2.99 -0.33
N ILE A 222 -21.18 2.04 0.57
CA ILE A 222 -19.92 1.34 0.69
C ILE A 222 -20.04 -0.05 0.06
N VAL A 223 -19.02 -0.44 -0.68
CA VAL A 223 -18.97 -1.71 -1.41
C VAL A 223 -17.71 -2.45 -0.98
N ALA A 224 -17.89 -3.63 -0.38
CA ALA A 224 -16.77 -4.48 0.01
C ALA A 224 -15.91 -4.86 -1.20
N LEU A 225 -14.60 -4.84 -1.00
CA LEU A 225 -13.65 -5.25 -2.01
C LEU A 225 -13.32 -6.73 -1.80
N ASP A 226 -13.61 -7.53 -2.81
CA ASP A 226 -13.21 -8.95 -2.83
C ASP A 226 -11.75 -9.06 -3.29
N ARG A 227 -10.85 -8.60 -2.43
CA ARG A 227 -9.40 -8.67 -2.67
C ARG A 227 -8.60 -8.51 -1.39
N GLN A 228 -7.42 -9.10 -1.41
CA GLN A 228 -6.47 -9.01 -0.29
C GLN A 228 -5.41 -7.91 -0.50
N ILE A 229 -5.16 -7.51 -1.73
CA ILE A 229 -4.13 -6.49 -2.05
C ILE A 229 -4.81 -5.17 -2.41
N ILE A 230 -4.45 -4.14 -1.68
CA ILE A 230 -4.85 -2.76 -1.96
C ILE A 230 -3.72 -2.08 -2.74
N PRO A 231 -4.02 -1.52 -3.92
CA PRO A 231 -3.03 -0.82 -4.74
C PRO A 231 -2.46 0.41 -4.05
N ALA A 232 -1.26 0.81 -4.47
CA ALA A 232 -0.68 2.09 -4.09
C ALA A 232 -1.62 3.26 -4.44
N GLU A 233 -1.53 4.35 -3.69
CA GLU A 233 -2.26 5.61 -3.91
C GLU A 233 -3.77 5.43 -4.06
N THR A 234 -4.31 4.41 -3.38
CA THR A 234 -5.74 4.09 -3.40
C THR A 234 -6.34 4.29 -2.02
N GLY A 235 -7.35 5.13 -1.93
CA GLY A 235 -8.11 5.34 -0.69
C GLY A 235 -9.09 4.20 -0.45
N VAL A 236 -9.12 3.67 0.77
CA VAL A 236 -10.12 2.68 1.19
C VAL A 236 -10.70 3.03 2.55
N LEU A 237 -11.96 2.61 2.75
CA LEU A 237 -12.56 2.53 4.07
C LEU A 237 -12.31 1.10 4.59
N LEU A 238 -11.71 1.00 5.76
CA LEU A 238 -11.43 -0.27 6.43
C LEU A 238 -12.45 -0.51 7.52
N LYS A 239 -12.94 -1.75 7.64
CA LYS A 239 -13.82 -2.21 8.72
C LYS A 239 -13.18 -3.40 9.42
N GLY A 240 -13.25 -3.41 10.75
CA GLY A 240 -12.75 -4.49 11.59
C GLY A 240 -13.14 -4.28 13.05
N GLU A 241 -12.82 -5.23 13.89
CA GLU A 241 -12.93 -5.05 15.33
C GLU A 241 -11.95 -3.99 15.82
N LYS A 242 -12.28 -3.34 16.96
CA LYS A 242 -11.37 -2.41 17.60
C LYS A 242 -10.05 -3.09 17.93
N GLY A 243 -8.94 -2.54 17.41
CA GLY A 243 -7.62 -3.12 17.62
C GLY A 243 -6.55 -2.49 16.75
N SER A 244 -5.34 -2.99 16.92
CA SER A 244 -4.18 -2.67 16.09
C SER A 244 -3.81 -3.90 15.26
N TYR A 245 -3.64 -3.69 13.98
CA TYR A 245 -3.30 -4.72 12.98
C TYR A 245 -2.05 -4.28 12.24
N ASN A 246 -1.31 -5.22 11.67
CA ASN A 246 -0.15 -4.94 10.83
C ASN A 246 -0.37 -5.49 9.43
N ALA A 247 -0.31 -4.63 8.43
CA ALA A 247 -0.32 -5.02 7.03
C ALA A 247 1.10 -5.12 6.48
N ASN A 248 1.33 -6.01 5.54
CA ASN A 248 2.61 -6.15 4.85
C ASN A 248 2.57 -5.39 3.52
N PHE A 249 3.62 -4.62 3.21
CA PHE A 249 3.80 -4.11 1.86
C PHE A 249 4.12 -5.25 0.92
N VAL A 250 3.65 -5.13 -0.33
CA VAL A 250 3.79 -6.20 -1.32
C VAL A 250 4.34 -5.65 -2.64
N VAL A 251 5.02 -6.51 -3.40
CA VAL A 251 5.53 -6.13 -4.73
C VAL A 251 4.41 -6.10 -5.76
N ASN A 252 3.40 -6.93 -5.59
CA ASN A 252 2.24 -6.97 -6.48
C ASN A 252 1.41 -5.68 -6.35
N GLU A 253 1.28 -4.94 -7.45
CA GLU A 253 0.55 -3.66 -7.47
C GLU A 253 -0.98 -3.83 -7.29
N GLY A 254 -1.51 -5.03 -7.40
CA GLY A 254 -2.96 -5.26 -7.41
C GLY A 254 -3.63 -4.66 -8.65
N SER A 255 -4.94 -4.87 -8.78
CA SER A 255 -5.74 -4.25 -9.83
C SER A 255 -6.31 -2.91 -9.37
N ALA A 256 -6.44 -1.93 -10.25
CA ALA A 256 -7.04 -0.64 -9.94
C ALA A 256 -8.47 -0.79 -9.37
N ILE A 257 -8.84 0.09 -8.45
CA ILE A 257 -10.18 0.17 -7.88
C ILE A 257 -10.91 1.32 -8.59
N THR A 258 -11.92 0.99 -9.36
CA THR A 258 -12.74 1.96 -10.09
C THR A 258 -13.97 2.39 -9.28
N ASP A 259 -14.60 3.49 -9.68
CA ASP A 259 -15.83 4.03 -9.06
C ASP A 259 -15.68 4.24 -7.55
N ASN A 260 -14.56 4.79 -7.13
CA ASN A 260 -14.24 5.10 -5.75
C ASN A 260 -14.08 6.61 -5.58
N ILE A 261 -14.93 7.22 -4.77
CA ILE A 261 -14.95 8.68 -4.56
C ILE A 261 -14.07 9.15 -3.40
N LEU A 262 -13.42 8.22 -2.70
CA LEU A 262 -12.47 8.58 -1.65
C LEU A 262 -11.27 9.35 -2.23
N ARG A 263 -11.05 10.55 -1.73
CA ARG A 263 -9.83 11.34 -1.99
C ARG A 263 -8.78 10.98 -0.95
N ILE A 264 -7.54 10.90 -1.38
CA ILE A 264 -6.41 10.50 -0.52
C ILE A 264 -5.63 11.72 -0.02
N GLN A 265 -5.15 11.63 1.21
CA GLN A 265 -4.23 12.61 1.82
C GLN A 265 -2.99 11.87 2.32
N LEU A 266 -1.94 11.83 1.51
CA LEU A 266 -0.71 11.11 1.87
C LEU A 266 0.14 11.87 2.90
N THR A 267 0.05 13.20 2.91
CA THR A 267 0.72 14.08 3.88
C THR A 267 -0.34 14.83 4.69
N ALA A 268 -0.19 14.88 6.00
CA ALA A 268 -1.14 15.60 6.86
C ALA A 268 -1.28 17.07 6.47
N GLY A 269 -2.51 17.58 6.48
CA GLY A 269 -2.75 18.98 6.13
C GLY A 269 -4.24 19.35 6.09
N ILE A 270 -4.47 20.63 5.87
CA ILE A 270 -5.82 21.15 5.67
C ILE A 270 -6.20 20.96 4.20
N VAL A 271 -7.35 20.36 3.97
CA VAL A 271 -7.98 20.25 2.66
C VAL A 271 -9.13 21.23 2.55
N THR A 272 -9.28 21.80 1.36
CA THR A 272 -10.39 22.71 1.03
C THR A 272 -11.16 22.14 -0.16
N PRO A 273 -12.48 22.34 -0.24
CA PRO A 273 -13.27 21.79 -1.33
C PRO A 273 -12.99 22.46 -2.67
N GLU A 274 -13.24 21.75 -3.74
CA GLU A 274 -13.45 22.33 -5.06
C GLU A 274 -14.69 23.25 -5.05
N PRO A 275 -14.83 24.21 -5.98
CA PRO A 275 -16.00 25.07 -6.06
C PRO A 275 -17.31 24.27 -6.05
N ASN A 276 -18.26 24.68 -5.23
CA ASN A 276 -19.57 24.04 -5.00
C ASN A 276 -19.52 22.65 -4.35
N ASN A 277 -18.37 22.22 -3.85
CA ASN A 277 -18.23 20.97 -3.12
C ASN A 277 -18.13 21.19 -1.61
N GLN A 278 -18.33 20.13 -0.82
CA GLN A 278 -18.10 20.08 0.61
C GLN A 278 -17.18 18.93 0.96
N ILE A 279 -16.37 19.16 2.01
CA ILE A 279 -15.44 18.16 2.55
C ILE A 279 -16.09 17.40 3.71
N TYR A 280 -16.01 16.09 3.66
CA TYR A 280 -16.45 15.20 4.72
C TYR A 280 -15.32 14.26 5.13
N VAL A 281 -15.18 14.03 6.42
CA VAL A 281 -14.21 13.10 7.01
C VAL A 281 -14.92 12.03 7.83
N LEU A 282 -14.31 10.86 7.90
CA LEU A 282 -14.83 9.75 8.71
C LEU A 282 -14.88 10.16 10.19
N ASN A 283 -16.06 10.07 10.79
CA ASN A 283 -16.30 10.43 12.19
C ASN A 283 -17.54 9.69 12.72
N THR A 284 -17.89 9.95 13.99
CA THR A 284 -19.16 9.55 14.59
C THR A 284 -20.09 10.76 14.65
N GLY A 285 -21.31 10.60 14.18
CA GLY A 285 -22.37 11.59 14.30
C GLY A 285 -23.59 11.04 15.02
N PRO A 286 -24.72 11.76 14.98
CA PRO A 286 -25.95 11.37 15.66
C PRO A 286 -26.49 10.00 15.23
N ASN A 287 -26.22 9.60 13.98
CA ASN A 287 -26.67 8.34 13.39
C ASN A 287 -25.56 7.26 13.34
N GLY A 288 -24.48 7.44 14.11
CA GLY A 288 -23.37 6.49 14.17
C GLY A 288 -22.20 6.85 13.24
N PRO A 289 -21.37 5.86 12.86
CA PRO A 289 -20.23 6.06 11.96
C PRO A 289 -20.67 6.57 10.59
N GLY A 290 -19.96 7.56 10.08
CA GLY A 290 -20.27 8.17 8.79
C GLY A 290 -19.18 9.16 8.38
N PHE A 291 -19.42 9.87 7.28
CA PHE A 291 -18.57 10.97 6.85
C PHE A 291 -19.29 12.29 7.20
N TYR A 292 -18.66 13.12 8.00
CA TYR A 292 -19.22 14.33 8.57
C TYR A 292 -18.36 15.55 8.27
N TRP A 293 -18.97 16.73 8.27
CA TRP A 293 -18.22 17.98 8.27
C TRP A 293 -17.37 18.08 9.53
N GLN A 294 -16.16 18.56 9.37
CA GLN A 294 -15.30 18.94 10.49
C GLN A 294 -15.49 20.43 10.82
N VAL A 295 -15.72 21.25 9.79
CA VAL A 295 -16.08 22.65 9.85
C VAL A 295 -17.47 22.83 9.25
N GLU A 296 -18.30 23.70 9.82
CA GLU A 296 -19.65 23.96 9.34
C GLU A 296 -19.65 24.31 7.83
N GLY A 297 -20.60 23.76 7.11
CA GLY A 297 -20.71 23.89 5.66
C GLY A 297 -19.64 23.08 4.87
N GLY A 298 -18.85 22.24 5.53
CA GLY A 298 -17.85 21.42 4.86
C GLY A 298 -16.77 22.22 4.13
N THR A 299 -16.47 23.44 4.60
CA THR A 299 -15.58 24.39 3.91
C THR A 299 -14.10 24.07 4.06
N SER A 300 -13.74 23.21 5.00
CA SER A 300 -12.40 22.67 5.17
C SER A 300 -12.38 21.47 6.11
N ALA A 301 -11.29 20.70 6.08
CA ALA A 301 -11.00 19.71 7.11
C ALA A 301 -9.49 19.54 7.30
N ASN A 302 -9.07 19.23 8.53
CA ASN A 302 -7.72 18.78 8.81
C ASN A 302 -7.66 17.26 8.65
N VAL A 303 -6.96 16.79 7.62
CA VAL A 303 -6.87 15.37 7.28
C VAL A 303 -5.46 14.87 7.62
N GLY A 304 -5.38 13.81 8.42
CA GLY A 304 -4.11 13.20 8.79
C GLY A 304 -3.41 12.53 7.60
N ALA A 305 -2.10 12.34 7.71
CA ALA A 305 -1.33 11.61 6.72
C ALA A 305 -1.84 10.16 6.57
N GLY A 306 -1.92 9.68 5.32
CA GLY A 306 -2.43 8.34 5.02
C GLY A 306 -3.93 8.16 5.26
N ARG A 307 -4.69 9.26 5.34
CA ARG A 307 -6.15 9.24 5.52
C ARG A 307 -6.88 9.61 4.25
N CYS A 308 -8.19 9.33 4.23
CA CYS A 308 -9.06 9.68 3.12
C CYS A 308 -10.21 10.56 3.57
N TYR A 309 -10.75 11.32 2.62
CA TYR A 309 -11.89 12.20 2.80
C TYR A 309 -12.78 12.16 1.56
N LEU A 310 -13.96 12.73 1.64
CA LEU A 310 -14.84 12.94 0.51
C LEU A 310 -14.86 14.41 0.12
N ASN A 311 -14.92 14.67 -1.18
CA ASN A 311 -15.10 16.00 -1.78
C ASN A 311 -16.33 15.91 -2.70
N ILE A 312 -17.52 16.20 -2.15
CA ILE A 312 -18.81 15.91 -2.78
C ILE A 312 -19.43 17.19 -3.34
N ASN A 313 -19.86 17.13 -4.59
CA ASN A 313 -20.61 18.20 -5.24
C ASN A 313 -22.07 18.13 -4.82
N ILE A 314 -22.41 18.82 -3.74
CA ILE A 314 -23.78 18.99 -3.26
C ILE A 314 -23.99 20.49 -3.04
N PRO A 315 -25.07 21.10 -3.59
CA PRO A 315 -25.40 22.50 -3.30
C PRO A 315 -25.44 22.76 -1.78
N ALA A 316 -24.89 23.87 -1.32
CA ALA A 316 -24.74 24.17 0.10
C ALA A 316 -26.05 24.17 0.88
N ASP A 317 -27.15 24.56 0.21
CA ASP A 317 -28.53 24.54 0.74
C ASP A 317 -29.15 23.14 0.83
N GLN A 318 -28.56 22.15 0.18
CA GLN A 318 -28.98 20.74 0.18
C GLN A 318 -27.99 19.83 0.88
N ALA A 319 -26.83 20.35 1.28
CA ALA A 319 -25.77 19.58 1.88
C ALA A 319 -26.11 19.16 3.31
N ALA A 320 -26.16 17.87 3.56
CA ALA A 320 -26.32 17.32 4.90
C ALA A 320 -25.02 17.48 5.71
N GLN A 321 -25.15 17.73 7.01
CA GLN A 321 -23.99 17.80 7.91
C GLN A 321 -23.20 16.49 7.97
N GLY A 322 -23.80 15.37 7.61
CA GLY A 322 -23.18 14.05 7.58
C GLY A 322 -23.84 13.10 6.59
N LEU A 323 -23.04 12.18 6.11
CA LEU A 323 -23.38 11.12 5.17
C LEU A 323 -23.22 9.78 5.90
N ASN A 324 -24.33 9.06 6.10
CA ASN A 324 -24.28 7.77 6.78
C ASN A 324 -23.70 6.68 5.88
N LEU A 325 -23.00 5.72 6.47
CA LEU A 325 -22.52 4.53 5.79
C LEU A 325 -23.72 3.61 5.49
N ASN A 326 -23.99 3.37 4.23
CA ASN A 326 -24.95 2.36 3.80
C ASN A 326 -24.16 1.20 3.20
N GLU A 327 -24.06 0.10 3.93
CA GLU A 327 -23.55 -1.16 3.39
C GLU A 327 -24.57 -1.61 2.33
N GLY A 328 -24.26 -1.34 1.05
CA GLY A 328 -25.03 -1.94 -0.02
C GLY A 328 -25.06 -3.44 0.24
N ILE A 329 -26.25 -4.00 0.37
CA ILE A 329 -26.42 -5.44 0.40
C ILE A 329 -25.67 -5.93 -0.83
N ILE A 330 -24.57 -6.67 -0.62
CA ILE A 330 -23.98 -7.43 -1.70
C ILE A 330 -25.07 -8.40 -2.09
N SER A 331 -25.80 -8.08 -3.16
CA SER A 331 -26.60 -9.06 -3.82
C SER A 331 -25.63 -10.06 -4.42
N THR A 332 -25.15 -10.99 -3.60
CA THR A 332 -24.46 -12.21 -4.03
C THR A 332 -25.37 -13.11 -4.87
N ILE A 333 -26.31 -12.50 -5.58
CA ILE A 333 -27.17 -13.17 -6.55
C ILE A 333 -26.48 -13.33 -7.91
N SER A 334 -25.34 -12.66 -8.15
CA SER A 334 -24.61 -12.87 -9.41
C SER A 334 -23.54 -13.95 -9.37
N GLU A 335 -23.31 -14.62 -8.23
CA GLU A 335 -22.46 -15.82 -8.14
C GLU A 335 -23.11 -17.01 -7.46
N MET A 336 -24.42 -17.08 -7.37
CA MET A 336 -25.06 -18.36 -7.55
C MET A 336 -24.97 -18.74 -9.04
N GLN A 337 -23.74 -18.86 -9.57
CA GLN A 337 -23.52 -19.78 -10.64
C GLN A 337 -24.03 -21.13 -10.15
N SER A 338 -25.22 -21.45 -10.63
CA SER A 338 -25.66 -22.80 -10.90
C SER A 338 -24.97 -23.90 -10.07
N ILE A 339 -25.13 -23.90 -8.74
CA ILE A 339 -25.49 -25.15 -8.16
C ILE A 339 -26.88 -25.39 -8.78
N THR A 340 -26.92 -26.14 -9.86
CA THR A 340 -28.12 -26.74 -10.34
C THR A 340 -28.63 -27.59 -9.19
N LYS A 341 -29.44 -26.98 -8.30
CA LYS A 341 -30.30 -27.80 -7.44
C LYS A 341 -31.02 -28.70 -8.41
N PRO A 342 -30.91 -30.01 -8.27
CA PRO A 342 -31.67 -30.91 -9.12
C PRO A 342 -33.10 -30.42 -9.06
N THR A 343 -33.71 -30.21 -10.22
CA THR A 343 -35.06 -29.66 -10.38
C THR A 343 -36.01 -30.54 -9.60
N GLU A 344 -36.32 -30.18 -8.36
CA GLU A 344 -37.19 -30.96 -7.52
C GLU A 344 -38.63 -30.70 -7.93
N THR A 345 -39.31 -31.74 -8.36
CA THR A 345 -40.71 -31.73 -8.79
C THR A 345 -41.56 -32.38 -7.73
N TYR A 346 -42.63 -31.70 -7.35
CA TYR A 346 -43.60 -32.19 -6.35
C TYR A 346 -44.97 -32.24 -6.96
N ASP A 347 -45.80 -33.24 -6.53
CA ASP A 347 -47.22 -33.26 -6.79
C ASP A 347 -47.95 -32.21 -5.91
N LEU A 348 -49.25 -32.04 -6.14
CA LEU A 348 -50.05 -31.09 -5.35
C LEU A 348 -50.21 -31.52 -3.88
N ALA A 349 -49.90 -32.73 -3.53
CA ALA A 349 -49.89 -33.26 -2.14
C ALA A 349 -48.52 -33.04 -1.48
N GLY A 350 -47.53 -32.39 -2.16
CA GLY A 350 -46.22 -32.10 -1.65
C GLY A 350 -45.23 -33.30 -1.69
N ARG A 351 -45.57 -34.38 -2.39
CA ARG A 351 -44.69 -35.55 -2.54
C ARG A 351 -43.74 -35.36 -3.71
N ARG A 352 -42.48 -35.69 -3.52
CA ARG A 352 -41.45 -35.60 -4.59
C ARG A 352 -41.72 -36.63 -5.68
N VAL A 353 -41.74 -36.19 -6.93
CA VAL A 353 -42.01 -37.01 -8.10
C VAL A 353 -40.76 -37.06 -8.98
N GLN A 354 -40.23 -38.28 -9.20
CA GLN A 354 -39.04 -38.48 -10.05
C GLN A 354 -39.41 -38.60 -11.53
N ASN A 355 -40.56 -39.24 -11.84
CA ASN A 355 -41.08 -39.37 -13.22
C ASN A 355 -42.49 -38.80 -13.25
N TRP A 356 -42.66 -37.66 -13.93
CA TRP A 356 -43.93 -36.95 -13.99
C TRP A 356 -44.60 -37.10 -15.35
N GLY A 357 -45.81 -37.60 -15.35
CA GLY A 357 -46.69 -37.72 -16.50
C GLY A 357 -47.48 -36.44 -16.79
N ARG A 358 -48.61 -36.54 -17.53
CA ARG A 358 -49.50 -35.38 -17.69
C ARG A 358 -50.17 -35.04 -16.36
N GLY A 359 -50.10 -33.78 -15.93
CA GLY A 359 -50.68 -33.34 -14.68
C GLY A 359 -50.18 -31.99 -14.25
N LEU A 360 -50.62 -31.51 -13.04
CA LEU A 360 -50.20 -30.28 -12.42
C LEU A 360 -49.16 -30.58 -11.33
N TYR A 361 -48.02 -29.90 -11.41
CA TYR A 361 -46.85 -30.09 -10.53
C TYR A 361 -46.33 -28.77 -9.98
N ILE A 362 -45.56 -28.83 -8.93
CA ILE A 362 -44.79 -27.72 -8.40
C ILE A 362 -43.32 -27.98 -8.72
N VAL A 363 -42.73 -27.11 -9.57
CA VAL A 363 -41.35 -27.19 -9.99
C VAL A 363 -40.67 -25.89 -9.54
N ASN A 364 -39.68 -25.98 -8.69
CA ASN A 364 -38.96 -24.79 -8.10
C ASN A 364 -39.95 -23.74 -7.54
N GLY A 365 -40.98 -24.19 -6.81
CA GLY A 365 -42.00 -23.33 -6.21
C GLY A 365 -43.05 -22.75 -7.14
N LYS A 366 -43.03 -23.09 -8.44
CA LYS A 366 -44.01 -22.62 -9.44
C LYS A 366 -44.91 -23.76 -9.90
N LYS A 367 -46.22 -23.47 -10.11
CA LYS A 367 -47.15 -24.43 -10.70
C LYS A 367 -46.86 -24.60 -12.19
N VAL A 368 -46.66 -25.83 -12.61
CA VAL A 368 -46.42 -26.22 -14.00
C VAL A 368 -47.38 -27.30 -14.41
N ILE A 369 -48.03 -27.14 -15.56
CA ILE A 369 -48.86 -28.16 -16.20
C ILE A 369 -48.04 -28.85 -17.27
N ARG A 370 -48.04 -30.16 -17.29
CA ARG A 370 -47.38 -30.98 -18.32
C ARG A 370 -48.39 -31.81 -19.10
#